data_e6c27f7d7b06fa980d8d288402819a92
#
_entry.id   e6c27f7d7b06fa980d8d288402819a92
#
_cell.length_a   1.000
_cell.length_b   1.000
_cell.length_c   1.000
_cell.angle_alpha   90.00
_cell.angle_beta   90.00
_cell.angle_gamma   90.00
#
_symmetry.space_group_name_H-M   'P 1'
#
loop_
_entity.id
_entity.type
_entity.pdbx_description
1 polymer ?
#
loop_
_entity_poly.entity_id
_entity_poly.type
_entity_poly.pdbx_seq_one_letter_code
_entity_poly.pdbx_strand_id
1 'polypeptide(L)'
;MKPGGGDVVTNDLAIEEQQQQKVMNGGIYGLTPFTLSLTECFGAGAPENYSQTPGIKVDGETTTTSDYLFRVSTGQNQADPRFGFVVRTEDDTSGNTPSWNVNKQAKKGEVVSTKFTTQQLLNDNNADRKTVNFWVGLSCGDTIMCNAGAPPTPEGVLDANILFSFEYK
;
A
#
# COMPACT_ATOMS: atom_id res chain seq x y z
N MET A 1 11.48 -18.26 10.88
CA MET A 1 10.58 -17.45 10.04
C MET A 1 10.91 -17.76 8.59
N LYS A 2 9.98 -18.32 7.84
CA LYS A 2 10.16 -18.59 6.41
C LYS A 2 9.68 -17.34 5.67
N PRO A 3 10.48 -16.72 4.78
CA PRO A 3 9.98 -15.57 4.03
C PRO A 3 8.84 -16.07 3.15
N GLY A 4 7.63 -15.59 3.40
CA GLY A 4 6.49 -15.83 2.55
C GLY A 4 6.75 -15.14 1.21
N GLY A 5 6.66 -15.90 0.11
CA GLY A 5 6.69 -15.34 -1.22
C GLY A 5 5.50 -14.39 -1.37
N GLY A 6 5.77 -13.15 -1.77
CA GLY A 6 4.72 -12.19 -2.02
C GLY A 6 3.89 -12.62 -3.23
N ASP A 7 2.57 -12.67 -3.08
CA ASP A 7 1.68 -12.84 -4.21
C ASP A 7 1.69 -11.58 -5.06
N VAL A 8 1.96 -11.74 -6.35
CA VAL A 8 1.84 -10.67 -7.34
C VAL A 8 0.37 -10.59 -7.74
N VAL A 9 -0.30 -9.52 -7.33
CA VAL A 9 -1.65 -9.21 -7.79
C VAL A 9 -1.54 -8.38 -9.06
N THR A 10 -1.86 -8.97 -10.21
CA THR A 10 -1.93 -8.26 -11.50
C THR A 10 -3.37 -7.84 -11.74
N ASN A 11 -3.65 -6.55 -11.78
CA ASN A 11 -4.93 -5.99 -12.22
C ASN A 11 -4.70 -5.16 -13.48
N ASP A 12 -5.26 -5.60 -14.59
CA ASP A 12 -5.35 -4.80 -15.81
C ASP A 12 -6.47 -3.76 -15.64
N LEU A 13 -6.11 -2.53 -15.33
CA LEU A 13 -7.05 -1.43 -15.18
C LEU A 13 -7.07 -0.60 -16.46
N ALA A 14 -8.05 -0.85 -17.33
CA ALA A 14 -8.40 0.12 -18.37
C ALA A 14 -9.09 1.33 -17.70
N ILE A 15 -8.40 2.46 -17.68
CA ILE A 15 -8.94 3.69 -17.06
C ILE A 15 -9.76 4.44 -18.09
N GLU A 16 -11.07 4.54 -17.86
CA GLU A 16 -11.95 5.40 -18.66
C GLU A 16 -11.62 6.89 -18.45
N GLU A 17 -11.87 7.72 -19.47
CA GLU A 17 -11.52 9.15 -19.46
C GLU A 17 -12.08 9.91 -18.23
N GLN A 18 -13.30 9.59 -17.81
CA GLN A 18 -13.91 10.21 -16.62
C GLN A 18 -13.20 9.84 -15.32
N GLN A 19 -12.62 8.64 -15.26
CA GLN A 19 -11.89 8.16 -14.09
C GLN A 19 -10.49 8.75 -14.06
N GLN A 20 -9.87 8.94 -15.21
CA GLN A 20 -8.61 9.64 -15.35
C GLN A 20 -8.71 11.07 -14.79
N GLN A 21 -9.78 11.79 -15.11
CA GLN A 21 -10.01 13.12 -14.56
C GLN A 21 -10.14 13.11 -13.02
N LYS A 22 -10.79 12.09 -12.43
CA LYS A 22 -10.87 11.97 -10.97
C LYS A 22 -9.50 11.77 -10.34
N VAL A 23 -8.64 10.94 -10.95
CA VAL A 23 -7.26 10.75 -10.48
C VAL A 23 -6.49 12.07 -10.59
N MET A 24 -6.58 12.77 -11.72
CA MET A 24 -5.93 14.06 -11.94
C MET A 24 -6.38 15.15 -10.96
N ASN A 25 -7.57 15.02 -10.40
CA ASN A 25 -8.08 15.89 -9.34
C ASN A 25 -7.67 15.43 -7.93
N GLY A 26 -6.65 14.59 -7.81
CA GLY A 26 -6.14 14.08 -6.54
C GLY A 26 -6.96 12.92 -5.97
N GLY A 27 -7.61 12.13 -6.82
CA GLY A 27 -8.32 10.92 -6.43
C GLY A 27 -7.45 9.67 -6.46
N ILE A 28 -7.97 8.60 -5.86
CA ILE A 28 -7.40 7.26 -5.91
C ILE A 28 -8.38 6.35 -6.65
N TYR A 29 -7.95 5.75 -7.75
CA TYR A 29 -8.78 4.89 -8.58
C TYR A 29 -8.51 3.42 -8.34
N GLY A 30 -9.55 2.58 -8.49
CA GLY A 30 -9.45 1.13 -8.44
C GLY A 30 -9.01 0.60 -7.07
N LEU A 31 -9.41 1.28 -6.00
CA LEU A 31 -9.01 0.91 -4.65
C LEU A 31 -9.51 -0.51 -4.32
N THR A 32 -8.56 -1.44 -4.22
CA THR A 32 -8.82 -2.86 -4.00
C THR A 32 -8.27 -3.29 -2.63
N PRO A 33 -9.09 -3.92 -1.78
CA PRO A 33 -8.63 -4.43 -0.50
C PRO A 33 -7.78 -5.67 -0.67
N PHE A 34 -6.78 -5.83 0.19
CA PHE A 34 -6.07 -7.08 0.39
C PHE A 34 -5.74 -7.28 1.88
N THR A 35 -5.55 -8.52 2.27
CA THR A 35 -5.37 -8.89 3.66
C THR A 35 -4.06 -9.65 3.82
N LEU A 36 -3.24 -9.22 4.77
CA LEU A 36 -2.07 -9.96 5.21
C LEU A 36 -2.42 -10.78 6.44
N SER A 37 -2.21 -12.09 6.37
CA SER A 37 -2.39 -13.00 7.50
C SER A 37 -1.05 -13.18 8.22
N LEU A 38 -1.04 -12.90 9.52
CA LEU A 38 0.12 -13.11 10.37
C LEU A 38 0.06 -14.54 10.93
N THR A 39 0.71 -15.47 10.24
CA THR A 39 0.78 -16.88 10.65
C THR A 39 2.10 -17.20 11.32
N GLU A 40 2.14 -18.29 12.07
CA GLU A 40 3.37 -18.80 12.70
C GLU A 40 4.08 -17.78 13.62
N CYS A 41 3.31 -16.97 14.31
CA CYS A 41 3.84 -16.10 15.34
C CYS A 41 4.14 -16.96 16.60
N PHE A 42 5.34 -17.55 16.64
CA PHE A 42 5.81 -18.33 17.78
C PHE A 42 6.74 -17.51 18.64
N GLY A 43 6.52 -17.54 19.95
CA GLY A 43 7.43 -17.03 20.94
C GLY A 43 7.18 -17.74 22.26
N ALA A 44 8.13 -18.51 22.77
CA ALA A 44 8.05 -19.06 24.10
C ALA A 44 8.22 -17.92 25.10
N GLY A 45 7.16 -17.61 25.86
CA GLY A 45 7.25 -16.76 27.04
C GLY A 45 7.78 -15.35 26.75
N ALA A 46 7.03 -14.56 26.00
CA ALA A 46 7.32 -13.13 25.94
C ALA A 46 7.29 -12.57 27.36
N PRO A 47 8.38 -11.94 27.85
CA PRO A 47 8.34 -11.27 29.14
C PRO A 47 7.22 -10.23 29.13
N GLU A 48 6.55 -10.03 30.26
CA GLU A 48 5.38 -9.17 30.43
C GLU A 48 5.59 -7.68 30.06
N ASN A 49 6.81 -7.30 29.69
CA ASN A 49 7.25 -5.93 29.43
C ASN A 49 7.75 -5.68 28.01
N TYR A 50 7.17 -6.31 26.98
CA TYR A 50 7.51 -5.93 25.60
C TYR A 50 6.91 -4.56 25.28
N SER A 51 7.79 -3.54 25.23
CA SER A 51 7.44 -2.18 24.84
C SER A 51 7.31 -2.01 23.33
N GLN A 52 7.74 -3.00 22.54
CA GLN A 52 7.71 -2.94 21.09
C GLN A 52 6.33 -3.34 20.54
N THR A 53 5.85 -2.53 19.61
CA THR A 53 4.58 -2.78 18.92
C THR A 53 4.85 -3.50 17.59
N PRO A 54 4.18 -4.62 17.30
CA PRO A 54 4.32 -5.29 16.02
C PRO A 54 3.71 -4.44 14.90
N GLY A 55 4.40 -4.39 13.78
CA GLY A 55 4.01 -3.63 12.62
C GLY A 55 4.32 -4.33 11.30
N ILE A 56 3.79 -3.79 10.23
CA ILE A 56 4.10 -4.18 8.85
C ILE A 56 4.86 -3.04 8.19
N LYS A 57 6.10 -3.29 7.83
CA LYS A 57 6.86 -2.35 7.00
C LYS A 57 6.43 -2.50 5.56
N VAL A 58 6.15 -1.37 4.94
CA VAL A 58 5.82 -1.27 3.51
C VAL A 58 7.04 -0.68 2.78
N ASP A 59 7.61 -1.42 1.83
CA ASP A 59 8.79 -1.00 1.09
C ASP A 59 8.61 -1.28 -0.42
N GLY A 60 9.46 -0.67 -1.25
CA GLY A 60 9.42 -0.82 -2.70
C GLY A 60 10.06 0.36 -3.42
N GLU A 61 10.10 0.29 -4.75
CA GLU A 61 10.46 1.45 -5.54
C GLU A 61 9.30 2.44 -5.58
N THR A 62 9.61 3.73 -5.59
CA THR A 62 8.63 4.81 -5.62
C THR A 62 8.92 5.77 -6.76
N THR A 63 7.95 6.61 -7.10
CA THR A 63 8.18 7.72 -8.04
C THR A 63 9.25 8.66 -7.50
N THR A 64 9.90 9.41 -8.37
CA THR A 64 10.91 10.42 -7.97
C THR A 64 10.30 11.61 -7.23
N THR A 65 8.98 11.76 -7.30
CA THR A 65 8.25 12.91 -6.74
C THR A 65 7.56 12.58 -5.41
N SER A 66 7.39 11.30 -5.08
CA SER A 66 6.65 10.93 -3.87
C SER A 66 7.02 9.54 -3.34
N ASP A 67 7.39 9.47 -2.06
CA ASP A 67 7.62 8.21 -1.33
C ASP A 67 6.32 7.42 -1.02
N TYR A 68 5.17 7.95 -1.39
CA TYR A 68 3.86 7.30 -1.21
C TYR A 68 3.32 6.65 -2.49
N LEU A 69 3.98 6.90 -3.63
CA LEU A 69 3.57 6.39 -4.94
C LEU A 69 4.55 5.32 -5.39
N PHE A 70 4.16 4.07 -5.20
CA PHE A 70 4.97 2.90 -5.56
C PHE A 70 4.93 2.65 -7.06
N ARG A 71 6.11 2.46 -7.66
CA ARG A 71 6.26 2.26 -9.08
C ARG A 71 7.62 1.68 -9.42
N VAL A 72 7.67 0.72 -10.34
CA VAL A 72 8.92 0.31 -10.99
C VAL A 72 9.26 1.32 -12.09
N SER A 73 10.47 1.84 -12.07
CA SER A 73 10.93 2.88 -13.00
C SER A 73 11.47 2.33 -14.33
N THR A 74 11.61 1.01 -14.45
CA THR A 74 12.22 0.34 -15.61
C THR A 74 11.20 -0.48 -16.39
N GLY A 75 11.15 -0.30 -17.70
CA GLY A 75 10.25 -1.04 -18.59
C GLY A 75 10.01 -0.31 -19.90
N GLN A 76 9.42 -1.02 -20.89
CA GLN A 76 8.98 -0.41 -22.13
C GLN A 76 7.54 0.07 -22.00
N ASN A 77 7.18 1.14 -22.70
CA ASN A 77 5.83 1.72 -22.70
C ASN A 77 5.32 2.08 -21.30
N GLN A 78 6.17 2.66 -20.48
CA GLN A 78 5.79 3.10 -19.14
C GLN A 78 4.72 4.21 -19.20
N ALA A 79 3.73 4.10 -18.32
CA ALA A 79 2.78 5.17 -18.07
C ALA A 79 3.49 6.45 -17.60
N ASP A 80 2.80 7.58 -17.65
CA ASP A 80 3.33 8.87 -17.19
C ASP A 80 3.98 8.74 -15.80
N PRO A 81 5.20 9.30 -15.58
CA PRO A 81 5.99 9.12 -14.38
C PRO A 81 5.32 9.67 -13.08
N ARG A 82 4.26 10.47 -13.23
CA ARG A 82 3.49 10.97 -12.08
C ARG A 82 2.59 9.92 -11.44
N PHE A 83 2.19 8.89 -12.19
CA PHE A 83 1.33 7.83 -11.67
C PHE A 83 2.12 6.76 -10.91
N GLY A 84 1.50 6.27 -9.85
CA GLY A 84 1.98 5.15 -9.05
C GLY A 84 0.84 4.51 -8.27
N PHE A 85 1.13 3.38 -7.65
CA PHE A 85 0.20 2.75 -6.73
C PHE A 85 0.37 3.28 -5.33
N VAL A 86 -0.74 3.51 -4.64
CA VAL A 86 -0.77 3.86 -3.21
C VAL A 86 -1.17 2.63 -2.41
N VAL A 87 -0.60 2.51 -1.21
CA VAL A 87 -1.04 1.54 -0.20
C VAL A 87 -1.74 2.32 0.90
N ARG A 88 -3.02 2.07 1.11
CA ARG A 88 -3.80 2.68 2.18
C ARG A 88 -3.89 1.76 3.38
N THR A 89 -3.89 2.37 4.56
CA THR A 89 -3.96 1.70 5.86
C THR A 89 -5.35 1.75 6.48
N GLU A 90 -6.26 2.50 5.88
CA GLU A 90 -7.64 2.66 6.36
C GLU A 90 -8.65 2.41 5.24
N ASP A 91 -9.76 1.80 5.62
CA ASP A 91 -10.92 1.63 4.75
C ASP A 91 -11.60 3.00 4.51
N ASP A 92 -11.76 3.34 3.26
CA ASP A 92 -12.53 4.52 2.84
C ASP A 92 -13.34 4.16 1.60
N THR A 93 -14.02 3.01 1.69
CA THR A 93 -14.82 2.45 0.59
C THR A 93 -16.21 3.07 0.48
N SER A 94 -16.45 4.25 1.01
CA SER A 94 -17.75 4.94 0.96
C SER A 94 -18.22 5.32 -0.45
N GLY A 95 -17.96 4.48 -1.45
CA GLY A 95 -18.57 4.48 -2.78
C GLY A 95 -18.08 5.56 -3.75
N ASN A 96 -17.22 6.45 -3.33
CA ASN A 96 -16.59 7.48 -4.17
C ASN A 96 -15.08 7.22 -4.30
N THR A 97 -14.51 7.69 -5.41
CA THR A 97 -13.05 7.72 -5.56
C THR A 97 -12.46 8.51 -4.38
N PRO A 98 -11.78 7.88 -3.43
CA PRO A 98 -11.29 8.60 -2.25
C PRO A 98 -10.23 9.62 -2.66
N SER A 99 -10.21 10.75 -1.97
CA SER A 99 -9.21 11.77 -2.19
C SER A 99 -7.85 11.36 -1.63
N TRP A 100 -6.80 11.91 -2.22
CA TRP A 100 -5.45 11.80 -1.70
C TRP A 100 -5.36 12.33 -0.25
N ASN A 101 -4.77 11.54 0.63
CA ASN A 101 -4.52 11.95 2.00
C ASN A 101 -3.30 11.21 2.55
N VAL A 102 -2.19 11.88 2.72
CA VAL A 102 -0.91 11.32 3.18
C VAL A 102 -1.00 10.61 4.53
N ASN A 103 -1.93 11.02 5.41
CA ASN A 103 -2.11 10.40 6.72
C ASN A 103 -2.80 9.03 6.67
N LYS A 104 -3.38 8.69 5.51
CA LYS A 104 -4.07 7.41 5.29
C LYS A 104 -3.29 6.46 4.40
N GLN A 105 -2.08 6.84 3.98
CA GLN A 105 -1.27 6.08 3.04
C GLN A 105 0.05 5.70 3.69
N ALA A 106 0.49 4.48 3.43
CA ALA A 106 1.79 4.04 3.86
C ALA A 106 2.90 4.69 3.01
N LYS A 107 3.88 5.24 3.68
CA LYS A 107 5.09 5.76 3.08
C LYS A 107 6.10 4.62 2.88
N LYS A 108 6.95 4.70 1.87
CA LYS A 108 8.09 3.81 1.70
C LYS A 108 8.94 3.75 2.96
N GLY A 109 9.21 2.53 3.43
CA GLY A 109 9.97 2.28 4.65
C GLY A 109 9.20 2.51 5.95
N GLU A 110 7.92 2.89 5.88
CA GLU A 110 7.09 3.08 7.07
C GLU A 110 6.66 1.75 7.68
N VAL A 111 6.68 1.68 9.00
CA VAL A 111 6.12 0.56 9.76
C VAL A 111 4.71 0.93 10.22
N VAL A 112 3.73 0.34 9.58
CA VAL A 112 2.30 0.49 9.90
C VAL A 112 1.97 -0.43 11.08
N SER A 113 1.33 0.11 12.12
CA SER A 113 0.91 -0.69 13.28
C SER A 113 -0.13 -1.74 12.90
N THR A 114 0.05 -2.96 13.39
CA THR A 114 -0.92 -4.05 13.20
C THR A 114 -2.18 -3.92 14.07
N LYS A 115 -2.20 -2.99 15.00
CA LYS A 115 -3.22 -2.87 16.08
C LYS A 115 -3.23 -4.05 17.07
N PHE A 116 -2.32 -4.99 16.94
CA PHE A 116 -2.11 -6.07 17.90
C PHE A 116 -1.00 -5.73 18.89
N THR A 117 -1.13 -6.17 20.12
CA THR A 117 0.00 -6.21 21.05
C THR A 117 0.85 -7.45 20.75
N THR A 118 2.12 -7.44 21.15
CA THR A 118 2.99 -8.61 21.05
C THR A 118 2.39 -9.82 21.75
N GLN A 119 1.77 -9.63 22.90
CA GLN A 119 1.13 -10.69 23.65
C GLN A 119 -0.10 -11.28 22.93
N GLN A 120 -0.90 -10.45 22.25
CA GLN A 120 -2.02 -10.93 21.44
C GLN A 120 -1.53 -11.77 20.25
N LEU A 121 -0.42 -11.40 19.63
CA LEU A 121 0.16 -12.19 18.53
C LEU A 121 0.68 -13.55 19.01
N LEU A 122 1.24 -13.64 20.20
CA LEU A 122 1.86 -14.86 20.74
C LEU A 122 0.88 -15.82 21.40
N ASN A 123 -0.16 -15.31 22.06
CA ASN A 123 -1.06 -16.10 22.90
C ASN A 123 -2.35 -16.54 22.19
N ASP A 124 -2.70 -15.95 21.06
CA ASP A 124 -3.92 -16.32 20.35
C ASP A 124 -3.64 -17.42 19.32
N ASN A 125 -4.06 -18.65 19.61
CA ASN A 125 -3.95 -19.79 18.69
C ASN A 125 -4.90 -19.68 17.49
N ASN A 126 -5.71 -18.63 17.41
CA ASN A 126 -6.66 -18.44 16.34
C ASN A 126 -6.02 -17.66 15.19
N ALA A 127 -5.41 -18.39 14.23
CA ALA A 127 -4.73 -17.82 13.05
C ALA A 127 -5.64 -16.90 12.23
N ASP A 128 -6.94 -17.18 12.22
CA ASP A 128 -7.93 -16.43 11.40
C ASP A 128 -8.18 -15.00 11.88
N ARG A 129 -7.68 -14.63 13.04
CA ARG A 129 -7.89 -13.31 13.64
C ARG A 129 -6.69 -12.37 13.53
N LYS A 130 -5.54 -12.88 13.11
CA LYS A 130 -4.31 -12.08 13.02
C LYS A 130 -4.12 -11.54 11.61
N THR A 131 -5.04 -10.70 11.18
CA THR A 131 -5.01 -10.13 9.84
C THR A 131 -4.83 -8.62 9.88
N VAL A 132 -4.09 -8.10 8.91
CA VAL A 132 -3.93 -6.66 8.66
C VAL A 132 -4.46 -6.36 7.28
N ASN A 133 -5.42 -5.46 7.20
CA ASN A 133 -6.02 -5.07 5.95
C ASN A 133 -5.34 -3.83 5.37
N PHE A 134 -5.10 -3.87 4.08
CA PHE A 134 -4.62 -2.76 3.27
C PHE A 134 -5.49 -2.62 2.03
N TRP A 135 -5.38 -1.49 1.39
CA TRP A 135 -6.01 -1.21 0.10
C TRP A 135 -4.97 -0.66 -0.86
N VAL A 136 -4.97 -1.12 -2.08
CA VAL A 136 -4.10 -0.62 -3.14
C VAL A 136 -4.93 0.04 -4.23
N GLY A 137 -4.48 1.17 -4.72
CA GLY A 137 -5.13 1.89 -5.81
C GLY A 137 -4.16 2.75 -6.60
N LEU A 138 -4.60 3.23 -7.76
CA LEU A 138 -3.85 4.10 -8.64
C LEU A 138 -4.04 5.57 -8.26
N SER A 139 -2.96 6.35 -8.20
CA SER A 139 -3.00 7.79 -7.98
C SER A 139 -1.80 8.49 -8.62
N CYS A 140 -1.87 9.80 -8.75
CA CYS A 140 -0.75 10.68 -9.06
C CYS A 140 -0.41 11.63 -7.88
N GLY A 141 -1.05 11.42 -6.74
CA GLY A 141 -0.87 12.27 -5.56
C GLY A 141 -1.97 13.30 -5.39
N ASP A 142 -1.63 14.46 -4.86
CA ASP A 142 -2.55 15.61 -4.79
C ASP A 142 -2.69 16.30 -6.14
N THR A 143 -3.58 17.28 -6.21
CA THR A 143 -3.84 18.08 -7.42
C THR A 143 -2.60 18.78 -7.96
N ILE A 144 -1.69 19.20 -7.10
CA ILE A 144 -0.46 19.90 -7.50
C ILE A 144 0.50 18.91 -8.18
N MET A 145 0.69 17.75 -7.57
CA MET A 145 1.54 16.68 -8.11
C MET A 145 1.00 16.16 -9.45
N CYS A 146 -0.31 15.94 -9.51
CA CYS A 146 -0.99 15.43 -10.71
C CYS A 146 -0.89 16.38 -11.90
N ASN A 147 -0.95 17.69 -11.65
CA ASN A 147 -0.93 18.72 -12.70
C ASN A 147 0.46 19.33 -12.92
N ALA A 148 1.51 18.78 -12.33
CA ALA A 148 2.86 19.24 -12.55
C ALA A 148 3.32 18.88 -13.99
N GLY A 149 3.62 19.89 -14.81
CA GLY A 149 4.13 19.70 -16.18
C GLY A 149 3.05 19.59 -17.26
N ALA A 150 3.39 18.92 -18.37
CA ALA A 150 2.49 18.72 -19.51
C ALA A 150 1.30 17.80 -19.13
N PRO A 151 0.16 17.87 -19.85
CA PRO A 151 -0.93 16.92 -19.68
C PRO A 151 -0.41 15.47 -19.75
N PRO A 152 -0.89 14.57 -18.87
CA PRO A 152 -0.44 13.18 -18.88
C PRO A 152 -0.89 12.49 -20.16
N THR A 153 -0.03 11.62 -20.68
CA THR A 153 -0.42 10.70 -21.74
C THR A 153 -1.18 9.52 -21.10
N PRO A 154 -2.38 9.18 -21.57
CA PRO A 154 -3.20 8.12 -20.97
C PRO A 154 -2.71 6.71 -21.27
N GLU A 155 -1.65 6.59 -22.07
CA GLU A 155 -1.12 5.32 -22.54
C GLU A 155 0.08 4.88 -21.71
N GLY A 156 0.22 3.57 -21.52
CA GLY A 156 1.38 2.96 -20.91
C GLY A 156 1.05 1.91 -19.85
N VAL A 157 2.07 1.18 -19.47
CA VAL A 157 2.02 0.15 -18.43
C VAL A 157 2.52 0.74 -17.11
N LEU A 158 1.85 0.45 -16.03
CA LEU A 158 2.26 0.81 -14.68
C LEU A 158 2.42 -0.45 -13.85
N ASP A 159 3.65 -0.69 -13.41
CA ASP A 159 4.00 -1.80 -12.54
C ASP A 159 4.55 -1.28 -11.20
N ALA A 160 4.33 -2.03 -10.14
CA ALA A 160 4.96 -1.80 -8.85
C ALA A 160 5.29 -3.11 -8.15
N ASN A 161 6.46 -3.16 -7.52
CA ASN A 161 6.83 -4.21 -6.59
C ASN A 161 6.76 -3.65 -5.16
N ILE A 162 5.77 -4.09 -4.39
CA ILE A 162 5.57 -3.64 -3.03
C ILE A 162 5.84 -4.80 -2.08
N LEU A 163 6.80 -4.62 -1.19
CA LEU A 163 7.23 -5.61 -0.21
C LEU A 163 6.61 -5.29 1.15
N PHE A 164 5.98 -6.28 1.74
CA PHE A 164 5.46 -6.23 3.10
C PHE A 164 6.32 -7.12 4.00
N SER A 165 6.92 -6.56 5.02
CA SER A 165 7.71 -7.29 6.01
C SER A 165 7.20 -7.02 7.42
N PHE A 166 7.25 -8.06 8.27
CA PHE A 166 6.88 -7.92 9.67
C PHE A 166 8.06 -7.33 10.45
N GLU A 167 7.83 -6.26 11.19
CA GLU A 167 8.82 -5.60 12.02
C GLU A 167 8.23 -5.23 13.40
N TYR A 168 9.11 -4.99 14.38
CA TYR A 168 8.75 -4.38 15.66
C TYR A 168 9.18 -2.92 15.68
N LYS A 169 8.29 -2.06 16.18
CA LYS A 169 8.50 -0.61 16.31
C LYS A 169 8.60 -0.21 17.78
#